data_fac6ef09a9142d6d4947e63bda0a5f21
#
_entry.id   fac6ef09a9142d6d4947e63bda0a5f21
#
_cell.length_a   1.000
_cell.length_b   1.000
_cell.length_c   1.000
_cell.angle_alpha   90.00
_cell.angle_beta   90.00
_cell.angle_gamma   90.00
#
_symmetry.space_group_name_H-M   'P 1'
#
loop_
_entity.id
_entity.type
_entity.pdbx_description
1 polymer ?
#
loop_
_entity_poly.entity_id
_entity_poly.type
_entity_poly.pdbx_seq_one_letter_code
_entity_poly.pdbx_strand_id
1 'polypeptide(L)'
;LFSVVVLFLCTGILSPKEMLEGFSNKGMITVAMLFLVSEGIRQSGALTQVIKKLLPQEKTSVFKAQIRMLPSIAFISAFLNNTPVVVIFAPIIKRWASSVKLPATYFLIPLSYVTILGGICTLIGTSTNLVVHSMIQEAGLKGFSMFELGKVGVFIAIAGIIYLFLFSSKLLPSDRPETSGNEEEEQNSTLHLVEAVIGPRFPGINKRVGDFNFKRHYGAEIKELRRSGHTYTDLGN
;
A
#
# COMPACT_ATOMS: atom_id res chain seq x y z
N LEU A 1 20.14 -2.61 11.81
CA LEU A 1 19.69 -2.39 13.19
C LEU A 1 20.20 -3.50 14.12
N PHE A 2 19.85 -4.77 13.89
CA PHE A 2 20.28 -5.90 14.71
C PHE A 2 21.79 -5.99 14.87
N SER A 3 22.55 -5.83 13.78
CA SER A 3 24.04 -5.81 13.80
C SER A 3 24.62 -4.73 14.69
N VAL A 4 23.99 -3.54 14.76
CA VAL A 4 24.43 -2.44 15.63
C VAL A 4 24.19 -2.78 17.10
N VAL A 5 23.05 -3.40 17.42
CA VAL A 5 22.74 -3.84 18.79
C VAL A 5 23.74 -4.90 19.26
N VAL A 6 24.07 -5.88 18.39
CA VAL A 6 25.09 -6.90 18.66
C VAL A 6 26.46 -6.26 18.88
N LEU A 7 26.83 -5.28 18.05
CA LEU A 7 28.08 -4.56 18.20
C LEU A 7 28.17 -3.81 19.55
N PHE A 8 27.08 -3.13 19.96
CA PHE A 8 27.02 -2.46 21.27
C PHE A 8 27.07 -3.43 22.44
N LEU A 9 26.50 -4.61 22.30
CA LEU A 9 26.61 -5.68 23.29
C LEU A 9 28.07 -6.18 23.39
N CYS A 10 28.72 -6.44 22.24
CA CYS A 10 30.11 -6.92 22.20
C CYS A 10 31.12 -5.88 22.71
N THR A 11 30.84 -4.58 22.49
CA THR A 11 31.70 -3.49 23.00
C THR A 11 31.43 -3.13 24.45
N GLY A 12 30.44 -3.75 25.11
CA GLY A 12 30.09 -3.46 26.49
C GLY A 12 29.37 -2.14 26.73
N ILE A 13 28.92 -1.48 25.66
CA ILE A 13 28.11 -0.24 25.73
C ILE A 13 26.71 -0.54 26.25
N LEU A 14 26.13 -1.68 25.83
CA LEU A 14 24.84 -2.20 26.29
C LEU A 14 25.04 -3.49 27.09
N SER A 15 24.37 -3.59 28.24
CA SER A 15 24.27 -4.86 28.96
C SER A 15 23.20 -5.75 28.30
N PRO A 16 23.28 -7.09 28.46
CA PRO A 16 22.24 -8.00 27.99
C PRO A 16 20.85 -7.68 28.54
N LYS A 17 20.80 -7.14 29.77
CA LYS A 17 19.55 -6.74 30.43
C LYS A 17 18.91 -5.53 29.72
N GLU A 18 19.68 -4.47 29.49
CA GLU A 18 19.22 -3.28 28.80
C GLU A 18 18.76 -3.58 27.36
N MET A 19 19.47 -4.47 26.67
CA MET A 19 19.04 -4.94 25.36
C MET A 19 17.65 -5.61 25.40
N LEU A 20 17.42 -6.48 26.41
CA LEU A 20 16.15 -7.20 26.53
C LEU A 20 15.01 -6.34 27.06
N GLU A 21 15.30 -5.33 27.89
CA GLU A 21 14.29 -4.35 28.37
C GLU A 21 13.61 -3.63 27.22
N GLY A 22 14.32 -3.30 26.15
CA GLY A 22 13.74 -2.72 24.95
C GLY A 22 12.66 -3.58 24.30
N PHE A 23 12.80 -4.90 24.31
CA PHE A 23 11.79 -5.83 23.79
C PHE A 23 10.58 -5.99 24.74
N SER A 24 10.77 -5.76 26.03
CA SER A 24 9.71 -5.85 27.05
C SER A 24 8.94 -4.55 27.23
N ASN A 25 9.32 -3.49 26.51
CA ASN A 25 8.68 -2.19 26.59
C ASN A 25 7.21 -2.28 26.17
N LYS A 26 6.30 -1.77 27.01
CA LYS A 26 4.84 -1.81 26.77
C LYS A 26 4.44 -1.15 25.45
N GLY A 27 5.10 -0.06 25.08
CA GLY A 27 4.86 0.62 23.81
C GLY A 27 5.21 -0.24 22.62
N MET A 28 6.35 -0.95 22.66
CA MET A 28 6.77 -1.87 21.58
C MET A 28 5.80 -3.04 21.42
N ILE A 29 5.37 -3.63 22.54
CA ILE A 29 4.37 -4.71 22.50
C ILE A 29 3.04 -4.19 21.94
N THR A 30 2.60 -3.00 22.36
CA THR A 30 1.38 -2.38 21.83
C THR A 30 1.49 -2.14 20.33
N VAL A 31 2.61 -1.64 19.84
CA VAL A 31 2.87 -1.47 18.39
C VAL A 31 2.77 -2.81 17.66
N ALA A 32 3.40 -3.86 18.18
CA ALA A 32 3.34 -5.20 17.58
C ALA A 32 1.90 -5.71 17.48
N MET A 33 1.10 -5.57 18.55
CA MET A 33 -0.32 -5.95 18.55
C MET A 33 -1.15 -5.13 17.59
N LEU A 34 -0.91 -3.82 17.48
CA LEU A 34 -1.58 -2.96 16.50
C LEU A 34 -1.24 -3.34 15.05
N PHE A 35 -0.03 -3.81 14.77
CA PHE A 35 0.29 -4.36 13.44
C PHE A 35 -0.54 -5.61 13.13
N LEU A 36 -0.71 -6.53 14.09
CA LEU A 36 -1.56 -7.72 13.91
C LEU A 36 -3.02 -7.34 13.65
N VAL A 37 -3.57 -6.40 14.43
CA VAL A 37 -4.94 -5.90 14.22
C VAL A 37 -5.07 -5.23 12.85
N SER A 38 -4.11 -4.39 12.47
CA SER A 38 -4.10 -3.72 11.15
C SER A 38 -4.04 -4.72 10.00
N GLU A 39 -3.28 -5.81 10.14
CA GLU A 39 -3.22 -6.89 9.16
C GLU A 39 -4.58 -7.62 9.06
N GLY A 40 -5.25 -7.88 10.18
CA GLY A 40 -6.60 -8.44 10.19
C GLY A 40 -7.62 -7.53 9.45
N ILE A 41 -7.56 -6.21 9.70
CA ILE A 41 -8.39 -5.23 8.99
C ILE A 41 -8.08 -5.22 7.49
N ARG A 42 -6.82 -5.31 7.11
CA ARG A 42 -6.38 -5.40 5.72
C ARG A 42 -6.94 -6.62 5.02
N GLN A 43 -6.83 -7.79 5.65
CA GLN A 43 -7.32 -9.06 5.10
C GLN A 43 -8.85 -9.11 4.99
N SER A 44 -9.59 -8.43 5.88
CA SER A 44 -11.06 -8.35 5.81
C SER A 44 -11.58 -7.61 4.57
N GLY A 45 -10.74 -6.83 3.90
CA GLY A 45 -11.13 -5.99 2.75
C GLY A 45 -12.03 -4.81 3.10
N ALA A 46 -12.30 -4.55 4.37
CA ALA A 46 -13.18 -3.45 4.82
C ALA A 46 -12.68 -2.08 4.34
N LEU A 47 -11.37 -1.83 4.45
CA LEU A 47 -10.76 -0.57 3.97
C LEU A 47 -10.91 -0.40 2.46
N THR A 48 -10.82 -1.49 1.69
CA THR A 48 -11.02 -1.46 0.24
C THR A 48 -12.45 -1.04 -0.12
N GLN A 49 -13.45 -1.50 0.63
CA GLN A 49 -14.85 -1.08 0.42
C GLN A 49 -15.06 0.39 0.76
N VAL A 50 -14.46 0.87 1.86
CA VAL A 50 -14.55 2.27 2.27
C VAL A 50 -13.94 3.18 1.21
N ILE A 51 -12.72 2.92 0.74
CA ILE A 51 -12.06 3.76 -0.25
C ILE A 51 -12.81 3.76 -1.59
N LYS A 52 -13.35 2.62 -2.04
CA LYS A 52 -14.15 2.55 -3.27
C LYS A 52 -15.41 3.43 -3.20
N LYS A 53 -16.04 3.57 -2.03
CA LYS A 53 -17.17 4.48 -1.82
C LYS A 53 -16.77 5.95 -1.78
N LEU A 54 -15.54 6.24 -1.36
CA LEU A 54 -14.99 7.60 -1.29
C LEU A 54 -14.55 8.11 -2.66
N LEU A 55 -14.09 7.24 -3.54
CA LEU A 55 -13.62 7.60 -4.87
C LEU A 55 -14.81 7.86 -5.80
N PRO A 56 -14.87 9.03 -6.48
CA PRO A 56 -15.91 9.30 -7.46
C PRO A 56 -15.80 8.33 -8.65
N GLN A 57 -16.94 7.85 -9.15
CA GLN A 57 -16.98 6.93 -10.30
C GLN A 57 -17.02 7.64 -11.66
N GLU A 58 -17.40 8.92 -11.67
CA GLU A 58 -17.51 9.73 -12.89
C GLU A 58 -16.28 10.63 -13.07
N LYS A 59 -16.17 11.22 -14.28
CA LYS A 59 -15.15 12.24 -14.57
C LYS A 59 -15.26 13.37 -13.55
N THR A 60 -14.21 13.55 -12.77
CA THR A 60 -14.15 14.54 -11.69
C THR A 60 -12.88 15.38 -11.82
N SER A 61 -12.88 16.57 -11.24
CA SER A 61 -11.66 17.36 -11.15
C SER A 61 -10.77 16.86 -10.00
N VAL A 62 -9.45 17.03 -10.14
CA VAL A 62 -8.47 16.69 -9.11
C VAL A 62 -8.89 17.25 -7.75
N PHE A 63 -9.25 18.52 -7.70
CA PHE A 63 -9.64 19.23 -6.48
C PHE A 63 -10.86 18.58 -5.78
N LYS A 64 -11.94 18.27 -6.53
CA LYS A 64 -13.13 17.61 -5.95
C LYS A 64 -12.82 16.22 -5.41
N ALA A 65 -11.97 15.47 -6.08
CA ALA A 65 -11.54 14.15 -5.62
C ALA A 65 -10.71 14.26 -4.35
N GLN A 66 -9.75 15.18 -4.29
CA GLN A 66 -8.92 15.42 -3.12
C GLN A 66 -9.73 15.85 -1.89
N ILE A 67 -10.66 16.80 -2.04
CA ILE A 67 -11.53 17.27 -0.92
C ILE A 67 -12.27 16.11 -0.27
N ARG A 68 -12.72 15.14 -1.05
CA ARG A 68 -13.45 14.00 -0.52
C ARG A 68 -12.53 12.94 0.07
N MET A 69 -11.40 12.71 -0.58
CA MET A 69 -10.48 11.63 -0.25
C MET A 69 -9.56 11.97 0.94
N LEU A 70 -8.89 13.14 0.92
CA LEU A 70 -7.83 13.42 1.88
C LEU A 70 -8.33 13.50 3.34
N PRO A 71 -9.42 14.22 3.67
CA PRO A 71 -9.91 14.24 5.06
C PRO A 71 -10.35 12.86 5.57
N SER A 72 -10.95 12.06 4.69
CA SER A 72 -11.38 10.70 5.04
C SER A 72 -10.19 9.78 5.33
N ILE A 73 -9.11 9.90 4.56
CA ILE A 73 -7.88 9.14 4.79
C ILE A 73 -7.20 9.60 6.07
N ALA A 74 -7.12 10.91 6.33
CA ALA A 74 -6.59 11.43 7.59
C ALA A 74 -7.35 10.86 8.80
N PHE A 75 -8.67 10.84 8.73
CA PHE A 75 -9.50 10.27 9.79
C PHE A 75 -9.21 8.77 10.00
N ILE A 76 -9.12 7.99 8.96
CA ILE A 76 -8.79 6.55 9.05
C ILE A 76 -7.39 6.37 9.63
N SER A 77 -6.41 7.17 9.19
CA SER A 77 -5.03 7.10 9.65
C SER A 77 -4.85 7.55 11.11
N ALA A 78 -5.77 8.32 11.65
CA ALA A 78 -5.76 8.65 13.08
C ALA A 78 -5.94 7.41 13.99
N PHE A 79 -6.57 6.34 13.47
CA PHE A 79 -6.84 5.10 14.21
C PHE A 79 -6.07 3.89 13.71
N LEU A 80 -5.48 3.98 12.53
CA LEU A 80 -4.67 2.94 11.92
C LEU A 80 -3.26 3.47 11.66
N ASN A 81 -2.26 2.62 11.85
CA ASN A 81 -0.88 3.00 11.55
C ASN A 81 -0.74 3.42 10.08
N ASN A 82 0.10 4.43 9.80
CA ASN A 82 0.30 5.02 8.47
C ASN A 82 0.64 3.99 7.41
N THR A 83 1.55 3.05 7.72
CA THR A 83 2.05 2.06 6.74
C THR A 83 0.95 1.19 6.14
N PRO A 84 0.09 0.49 6.92
CA PRO A 84 -1.06 -0.25 6.36
C PRO A 84 -1.98 0.61 5.50
N VAL A 85 -2.25 1.85 5.92
CA VAL A 85 -3.15 2.77 5.18
C VAL A 85 -2.57 3.06 3.79
N VAL A 86 -1.29 3.44 3.72
CA VAL A 86 -0.63 3.74 2.43
C VAL A 86 -0.56 2.50 1.55
N VAL A 87 -0.14 1.36 2.08
CA VAL A 87 0.02 0.10 1.32
C VAL A 87 -1.31 -0.36 0.71
N ILE A 88 -2.44 -0.18 1.41
CA ILE A 88 -3.76 -0.56 0.90
C ILE A 88 -4.29 0.47 -0.10
N PHE A 89 -4.15 1.76 0.21
CA PHE A 89 -4.82 2.80 -0.57
C PHE A 89 -4.04 3.19 -1.84
N ALA A 90 -2.71 3.15 -1.82
CA ALA A 90 -1.91 3.55 -2.97
C ALA A 90 -2.25 2.77 -4.25
N PRO A 91 -2.30 1.42 -4.28
CA PRO A 91 -2.65 0.69 -5.49
C PRO A 91 -4.09 0.93 -5.94
N ILE A 92 -5.03 1.12 -5.00
CA ILE A 92 -6.44 1.39 -5.34
C ILE A 92 -6.57 2.76 -5.98
N ILE A 93 -5.92 3.77 -5.39
CA ILE A 93 -5.93 5.15 -5.89
C ILE A 93 -5.23 5.24 -7.25
N LYS A 94 -4.09 4.54 -7.44
CA LYS A 94 -3.39 4.48 -8.72
C LYS A 94 -4.31 3.95 -9.82
N ARG A 95 -4.95 2.79 -9.60
CA ARG A 95 -5.90 2.19 -10.56
C ARG A 95 -7.10 3.11 -10.85
N TRP A 96 -7.65 3.74 -9.81
CA TRP A 96 -8.75 4.67 -9.97
C TRP A 96 -8.33 5.91 -10.76
N ALA A 97 -7.17 6.53 -10.46
CA ALA A 97 -6.67 7.69 -11.19
C ALA A 97 -6.50 7.38 -12.68
N SER A 98 -5.93 6.22 -13.03
CA SER A 98 -5.83 5.74 -14.41
C SER A 98 -7.21 5.57 -15.07
N SER A 99 -8.20 5.02 -14.35
CA SER A 99 -9.56 4.83 -14.90
C SER A 99 -10.29 6.15 -15.23
N VAL A 100 -10.03 7.21 -14.47
CA VAL A 100 -10.59 8.55 -14.71
C VAL A 100 -9.66 9.44 -15.53
N LYS A 101 -8.53 8.91 -16.02
CA LYS A 101 -7.49 9.60 -16.82
C LYS A 101 -6.91 10.83 -16.10
N LEU A 102 -6.65 10.70 -14.81
CA LEU A 102 -5.96 11.71 -14.00
C LEU A 102 -4.56 11.20 -13.61
N PRO A 103 -3.55 12.08 -13.54
CA PRO A 103 -2.21 11.71 -13.08
C PRO A 103 -2.25 11.21 -11.64
N ALA A 104 -1.74 10.01 -11.39
CA ALA A 104 -1.75 9.39 -10.05
C ALA A 104 -0.91 10.17 -9.02
N THR A 105 0.10 10.92 -9.48
CA THR A 105 0.97 11.78 -8.65
C THR A 105 0.19 12.79 -7.82
N TYR A 106 -0.90 13.34 -8.36
CA TYR A 106 -1.76 14.29 -7.63
C TYR A 106 -2.48 13.69 -6.43
N PHE A 107 -2.51 12.36 -6.32
CA PHE A 107 -3.19 11.65 -5.24
C PHE A 107 -2.23 10.89 -4.35
N LEU A 108 -1.19 10.25 -4.91
CA LEU A 108 -0.26 9.40 -4.16
C LEU A 108 0.65 10.19 -3.22
N ILE A 109 1.14 11.36 -3.67
CA ILE A 109 1.97 12.21 -2.82
C ILE A 109 1.15 12.81 -1.68
N PRO A 110 -0.03 13.46 -1.93
CA PRO A 110 -0.90 13.89 -0.85
C PRO A 110 -1.39 12.76 0.06
N LEU A 111 -1.57 11.54 -0.43
CA LEU A 111 -1.89 10.37 0.39
C LEU A 111 -0.85 10.17 1.50
N SER A 112 0.44 10.16 1.14
CA SER A 112 1.52 9.98 2.12
C SER A 112 1.52 11.07 3.20
N TYR A 113 1.39 12.33 2.80
CA TYR A 113 1.36 13.44 3.76
C TYR A 113 0.12 13.39 4.66
N VAL A 114 -1.05 13.13 4.09
CA VAL A 114 -2.30 13.14 4.85
C VAL A 114 -2.40 11.98 5.83
N THR A 115 -1.79 10.83 5.54
CA THR A 115 -1.71 9.73 6.50
C THR A 115 -0.84 10.11 7.71
N ILE A 116 0.29 10.79 7.50
CA ILE A 116 1.13 11.29 8.58
C ILE A 116 0.35 12.32 9.42
N LEU A 117 -0.30 13.28 8.76
CA LEU A 117 -1.10 14.31 9.42
C LEU A 117 -2.25 13.72 10.25
N GLY A 118 -2.90 12.67 9.75
CA GLY A 118 -3.90 11.92 10.52
C GLY A 118 -3.30 11.18 11.71
N GLY A 119 -2.14 10.51 11.48
CA GLY A 119 -1.46 9.72 12.48
C GLY A 119 -1.02 10.51 13.72
N ILE A 120 -0.71 11.79 13.60
CA ILE A 120 -0.33 12.64 14.76
C ILE A 120 -1.52 13.06 15.60
N CYS A 121 -2.76 12.85 15.16
CA CYS A 121 -3.95 13.30 15.89
C CYS A 121 -4.31 12.42 17.08
N THR A 122 -3.86 11.18 17.15
CA THR A 122 -4.14 10.26 18.24
C THR A 122 -2.90 9.52 18.72
N LEU A 123 -3.01 8.92 19.89
CA LEU A 123 -1.90 8.14 20.47
C LEU A 123 -1.56 6.90 19.61
N ILE A 124 -2.55 6.24 19.01
CA ILE A 124 -2.39 4.99 18.25
C ILE A 124 -2.14 5.19 16.76
N GLY A 125 -2.32 6.41 16.24
CA GLY A 125 -2.21 6.68 14.80
C GLY A 125 -0.81 6.50 14.24
N THR A 126 0.23 6.62 15.07
CA THR A 126 1.61 6.33 14.68
C THR A 126 2.38 5.66 15.82
N SER A 127 3.29 4.74 15.45
CA SER A 127 4.14 4.02 16.41
C SER A 127 5.03 4.96 17.24
N THR A 128 5.49 6.05 16.68
CA THR A 128 6.30 7.05 17.38
C THR A 128 5.61 7.59 18.63
N ASN A 129 4.32 7.92 18.54
CA ASN A 129 3.54 8.42 19.67
C ASN A 129 3.48 7.40 20.83
N LEU A 130 3.30 6.11 20.48
CA LEU A 130 3.26 5.02 21.46
C LEU A 130 4.61 4.80 22.15
N VAL A 131 5.70 4.88 21.39
CA VAL A 131 7.05 4.74 21.94
C VAL A 131 7.35 5.89 22.91
N VAL A 132 7.11 7.13 22.50
CA VAL A 132 7.31 8.32 23.35
C VAL A 132 6.42 8.23 24.60
N HIS A 133 5.15 7.86 24.46
CA HIS A 133 4.24 7.65 25.59
C HIS A 133 4.78 6.63 26.60
N SER A 134 5.29 5.51 26.11
CA SER A 134 5.87 4.45 26.96
C SER A 134 7.13 4.95 27.70
N MET A 135 8.03 5.66 27.01
CA MET A 135 9.23 6.23 27.62
C MET A 135 8.91 7.27 28.71
N ILE A 136 7.87 8.09 28.50
CA ILE A 136 7.38 9.05 29.50
C ILE A 136 6.89 8.29 30.75
N GLN A 137 6.15 7.17 30.57
CA GLN A 137 5.66 6.37 31.68
C GLN A 137 6.82 5.67 32.44
N GLU A 138 7.82 5.18 31.73
CA GLU A 138 9.03 4.59 32.34
C GLU A 138 9.82 5.62 33.15
N ALA A 139 9.83 6.88 32.73
CA ALA A 139 10.42 7.99 33.48
C ALA A 139 9.57 8.41 34.72
N GLY A 140 8.49 7.67 35.05
CA GLY A 140 7.62 7.97 36.18
C GLY A 140 6.66 9.14 35.97
N LEU A 141 6.56 9.65 34.75
CA LEU A 141 5.67 10.74 34.41
C LEU A 141 4.31 10.21 33.88
N LYS A 142 3.29 11.05 33.94
CA LYS A 142 1.98 10.70 33.36
C LYS A 142 2.09 10.72 31.82
N GLY A 143 1.88 9.56 31.19
CA GLY A 143 1.82 9.45 29.74
C GLY A 143 0.59 10.18 29.14
N PHE A 144 0.56 10.26 27.81
CA PHE A 144 -0.53 10.93 27.08
C PHE A 144 -1.83 10.12 27.13
N SER A 145 -2.96 10.82 27.17
CA SER A 145 -4.27 10.22 26.89
C SER A 145 -4.46 10.01 25.37
N MET A 146 -5.45 9.18 24.99
CA MET A 146 -5.72 8.79 23.60
C MET A 146 -5.80 9.98 22.63
N PHE A 147 -6.46 11.07 23.01
CA PHE A 147 -6.72 12.25 22.18
C PHE A 147 -5.95 13.51 22.63
N GLU A 148 -5.04 13.39 23.57
CA GLU A 148 -4.30 14.54 24.06
C GLU A 148 -3.42 15.17 22.99
N LEU A 149 -2.77 14.34 22.20
CA LEU A 149 -1.98 14.77 21.03
C LEU A 149 -2.87 15.48 19.98
N GLY A 150 -4.14 15.10 19.90
CA GLY A 150 -5.11 15.69 18.99
C GLY A 150 -5.37 17.18 19.25
N LYS A 151 -5.15 17.67 20.47
CA LYS A 151 -5.33 19.11 20.80
C LYS A 151 -4.43 20.01 19.91
N VAL A 152 -3.26 19.52 19.52
CA VAL A 152 -2.35 20.22 18.61
C VAL A 152 -2.38 19.58 17.22
N GLY A 153 -2.42 18.24 17.17
CA GLY A 153 -2.39 17.47 15.93
C GLY A 153 -3.49 17.82 14.94
N VAL A 154 -4.71 18.06 15.42
CA VAL A 154 -5.86 18.41 14.56
C VAL A 154 -5.65 19.77 13.88
N PHE A 155 -5.12 20.77 14.56
CA PHE A 155 -4.81 22.07 13.94
C PHE A 155 -3.73 21.95 12.86
N ILE A 156 -2.68 21.16 13.13
CA ILE A 156 -1.62 20.88 12.18
C ILE A 156 -2.18 20.10 10.98
N ALA A 157 -3.05 19.10 11.21
CA ALA A 157 -3.67 18.31 10.17
C ALA A 157 -4.56 19.17 9.26
N ILE A 158 -5.39 20.04 9.84
CA ILE A 158 -6.23 20.96 9.06
C ILE A 158 -5.36 21.90 8.22
N ALA A 159 -4.37 22.55 8.82
CA ALA A 159 -3.46 23.44 8.09
C ALA A 159 -2.71 22.72 6.96
N GLY A 160 -2.20 21.50 7.23
CA GLY A 160 -1.53 20.67 6.24
C GLY A 160 -2.45 20.21 5.10
N ILE A 161 -3.70 19.83 5.40
CA ILE A 161 -4.68 19.45 4.38
C ILE A 161 -5.05 20.66 3.51
N ILE A 162 -5.26 21.83 4.11
CA ILE A 162 -5.51 23.07 3.37
C ILE A 162 -4.30 23.39 2.45
N TYR A 163 -3.08 23.28 2.96
CA TYR A 163 -1.88 23.45 2.17
C TYR A 163 -1.85 22.49 0.97
N LEU A 164 -2.13 21.21 1.18
CA LEU A 164 -2.18 20.21 0.12
C LEU A 164 -3.23 20.57 -0.94
N PHE A 165 -4.41 21.03 -0.54
CA PHE A 165 -5.45 21.46 -1.50
C PHE A 165 -5.02 22.64 -2.36
N LEU A 166 -4.34 23.63 -1.77
CA LEU A 166 -3.94 24.85 -2.47
C LEU A 166 -2.72 24.64 -3.39
N PHE A 167 -1.79 23.81 -2.95
CA PHE A 167 -0.47 23.72 -3.60
C PHE A 167 -0.23 22.43 -4.36
N SER A 168 -0.95 21.33 -4.09
CA SER A 168 -0.68 20.05 -4.72
C SER A 168 -0.77 20.10 -6.25
N SER A 169 -1.78 20.79 -6.80
CA SER A 169 -1.97 20.92 -8.24
C SER A 169 -0.93 21.82 -8.93
N LYS A 170 -0.27 22.71 -8.18
CA LYS A 170 0.76 23.63 -8.71
C LYS A 170 2.17 23.06 -8.58
N LEU A 171 2.46 22.36 -7.48
CA LEU A 171 3.79 21.85 -7.17
C LEU A 171 4.06 20.47 -7.79
N LEU A 172 3.02 19.68 -8.05
CA LEU A 172 3.18 18.35 -8.59
C LEU A 172 3.18 18.39 -10.12
N PRO A 173 4.14 17.73 -10.78
CA PRO A 173 4.18 17.67 -12.24
C PRO A 173 2.96 16.90 -12.79
N SER A 174 2.27 17.54 -13.75
CA SER A 174 1.14 16.96 -14.47
C SER A 174 1.58 15.97 -15.57
N ASP A 175 2.80 16.15 -16.05
CA ASP A 175 3.33 15.52 -17.26
C ASP A 175 4.52 14.59 -16.98
N ARG A 176 4.39 13.68 -16.01
CA ARG A 176 5.15 12.45 -16.22
C ARG A 176 4.30 11.59 -17.14
N PRO A 177 4.73 11.35 -18.40
CA PRO A 177 4.21 10.20 -19.10
C PRO A 177 4.39 9.05 -18.12
N GLU A 178 3.30 8.39 -17.73
CA GLU A 178 3.42 7.07 -17.15
C GLU A 178 4.32 6.34 -18.13
N THR A 179 5.54 6.06 -17.69
CA THR A 179 6.49 5.35 -18.51
C THR A 179 5.78 4.05 -18.81
N SER A 180 5.39 3.89 -20.07
CA SER A 180 4.72 2.70 -20.63
C SER A 180 5.48 1.39 -20.32
N GLY A 181 6.68 1.51 -19.74
CA GLY A 181 7.47 0.41 -19.23
C GLY A 181 6.87 -0.33 -18.03
N ASN A 182 6.05 0.33 -17.18
CA ASN A 182 5.48 -0.36 -16.02
C ASN A 182 4.11 -0.97 -16.33
N GLU A 183 3.38 -0.48 -17.32
CA GLU A 183 2.13 -1.14 -17.76
C GLU A 183 2.44 -2.39 -18.59
N GLU A 184 3.52 -2.38 -19.37
CA GLU A 184 4.01 -3.58 -20.06
C GLU A 184 4.64 -4.59 -19.08
N GLU A 185 5.30 -4.14 -18.01
CA GLU A 185 5.79 -5.02 -16.95
C GLU A 185 4.66 -5.52 -16.04
N GLU A 186 3.64 -4.70 -15.68
CA GLU A 186 2.47 -5.19 -14.93
C GLU A 186 1.53 -6.03 -15.80
N GLN A 187 1.36 -5.73 -17.10
CA GLN A 187 0.65 -6.62 -18.02
C GLN A 187 1.46 -7.89 -18.31
N ASN A 188 2.79 -7.79 -18.40
CA ASN A 188 3.65 -8.96 -18.50
C ASN A 188 3.81 -9.71 -17.17
N SER A 189 3.69 -9.05 -16.01
CA SER A 189 3.69 -9.73 -14.70
C SER A 189 2.35 -10.40 -14.36
N THR A 190 1.27 -10.07 -15.06
CA THR A 190 -0.01 -10.80 -15.02
C THR A 190 -0.14 -11.86 -16.12
N LEU A 191 0.82 -11.95 -17.02
CA LEU A 191 0.95 -13.09 -17.93
C LEU A 191 1.47 -14.29 -17.11
N HIS A 192 0.53 -15.02 -16.53
CA HIS A 192 0.84 -16.29 -15.89
C HIS A 192 1.20 -17.30 -16.97
N LEU A 193 2.47 -17.69 -17.02
CA LEU A 193 2.88 -18.85 -17.81
C LEU A 193 2.32 -20.08 -17.11
N VAL A 194 1.34 -20.70 -17.73
CA VAL A 194 0.73 -21.94 -17.24
C VAL A 194 1.10 -23.08 -18.16
N GLU A 195 1.66 -24.13 -17.61
CA GLU A 195 1.88 -25.36 -18.33
C GLU A 195 0.58 -26.19 -18.28
N ALA A 196 -0.01 -26.44 -19.44
CA ALA A 196 -1.23 -27.21 -19.58
C ALA A 196 -0.99 -28.47 -20.42
N VAL A 197 -1.48 -29.60 -19.94
CA VAL A 197 -1.43 -30.87 -20.68
C VAL A 197 -2.71 -31.03 -21.47
N ILE A 198 -2.57 -31.24 -22.78
CA ILE A 198 -3.71 -31.47 -23.67
C ILE A 198 -4.25 -32.89 -23.45
N GLY A 199 -5.45 -32.95 -22.88
CA GLY A 199 -6.14 -34.22 -22.66
C GLY A 199 -6.86 -34.74 -23.92
N PRO A 200 -7.24 -36.03 -23.96
CA PRO A 200 -7.83 -36.68 -25.14
C PRO A 200 -9.20 -36.12 -25.58
N ARG A 201 -9.85 -35.27 -24.77
CA ARG A 201 -11.12 -34.60 -25.09
C ARG A 201 -10.96 -33.16 -25.56
N PHE A 202 -9.74 -32.70 -25.81
CA PHE A 202 -9.51 -31.33 -26.24
C PHE A 202 -10.06 -31.08 -27.66
N PRO A 203 -10.91 -30.06 -27.89
CA PRO A 203 -11.58 -29.84 -29.18
C PRO A 203 -10.66 -29.42 -30.33
N GLY A 204 -9.37 -29.11 -30.04
CA GLY A 204 -8.32 -28.77 -30.99
C GLY A 204 -7.46 -29.96 -31.42
N ILE A 205 -7.74 -31.21 -31.00
CA ILE A 205 -6.99 -32.40 -31.41
C ILE A 205 -7.14 -32.56 -32.93
N ASN A 206 -6.02 -32.88 -33.60
CA ASN A 206 -5.88 -33.02 -35.06
C ASN A 206 -6.11 -31.72 -35.86
N LYS A 207 -6.14 -30.56 -35.22
CA LYS A 207 -6.12 -29.26 -35.90
C LYS A 207 -4.73 -28.65 -35.83
N ARG A 208 -4.37 -27.83 -36.82
CA ARG A 208 -3.16 -27.01 -36.72
C ARG A 208 -3.33 -25.98 -35.59
N VAL A 209 -2.22 -25.63 -34.90
CA VAL A 209 -2.25 -24.68 -33.79
C VAL A 209 -2.80 -23.32 -34.23
N GLY A 210 -2.47 -22.85 -35.45
CA GLY A 210 -2.98 -21.63 -36.02
C GLY A 210 -4.48 -21.63 -36.37
N ASP A 211 -5.07 -22.81 -36.64
CA ASP A 211 -6.49 -22.94 -36.96
C ASP A 211 -7.38 -22.91 -35.71
N PHE A 212 -6.81 -23.09 -34.51
CA PHE A 212 -7.53 -23.08 -33.26
C PHE A 212 -7.25 -21.79 -32.49
N ASN A 213 -8.23 -20.86 -32.48
CA ASN A 213 -8.06 -19.56 -31.85
C ASN A 213 -8.14 -19.67 -30.31
N PHE A 214 -6.99 -19.93 -29.67
CA PHE A 214 -6.86 -20.01 -28.20
C PHE A 214 -7.24 -18.72 -27.50
N LYS A 215 -6.92 -17.56 -28.10
CA LYS A 215 -7.26 -16.25 -27.54
C LYS A 215 -8.77 -16.05 -27.41
N ARG A 216 -9.53 -16.53 -28.39
CA ARG A 216 -11.01 -16.43 -28.39
C ARG A 216 -11.68 -17.40 -27.42
N HIS A 217 -11.13 -18.62 -27.27
CA HIS A 217 -11.78 -19.68 -26.48
C HIS A 217 -11.33 -19.70 -25.03
N TYR A 218 -10.08 -19.33 -24.74
CA TYR A 218 -9.48 -19.46 -23.40
C TYR A 218 -8.85 -18.16 -22.89
N GLY A 219 -8.85 -17.07 -23.67
CA GLY A 219 -8.15 -15.84 -23.33
C GLY A 219 -6.63 -16.01 -23.18
N ALA A 220 -6.07 -17.07 -23.77
CA ALA A 220 -4.67 -17.47 -23.62
C ALA A 220 -3.96 -17.47 -24.96
N GLU A 221 -2.66 -17.25 -24.94
CA GLU A 221 -1.77 -17.31 -26.10
C GLU A 221 -0.73 -18.39 -25.89
N ILE A 222 -0.53 -19.26 -26.89
CA ILE A 222 0.46 -20.34 -26.78
C ILE A 222 1.83 -19.75 -27.05
N LYS A 223 2.74 -19.87 -26.09
CA LYS A 223 4.16 -19.46 -26.24
C LYS A 223 5.05 -20.61 -26.69
N GLU A 224 4.74 -21.80 -26.22
CA GLU A 224 5.59 -22.97 -26.44
C GLU A 224 4.72 -24.25 -26.46
N LEU A 225 5.02 -25.17 -27.35
CA LEU A 225 4.37 -26.48 -27.42
C LEU A 225 5.42 -27.57 -27.30
N ARG A 226 5.24 -28.45 -26.30
CA ARG A 226 6.12 -29.63 -26.11
C ARG A 226 5.42 -30.90 -26.55
N ARG A 227 6.05 -31.65 -27.45
CA ARG A 227 5.54 -32.93 -27.90
C ARG A 227 6.68 -33.94 -28.03
N SER A 228 6.58 -35.07 -27.35
CA SER A 228 7.56 -36.20 -27.46
C SER A 228 9.03 -35.77 -27.27
N GLY A 229 9.28 -34.85 -26.34
CA GLY A 229 10.62 -34.34 -26.04
C GLY A 229 11.13 -33.22 -26.96
N HIS A 230 10.36 -32.83 -27.96
CA HIS A 230 10.68 -31.70 -28.83
C HIS A 230 9.87 -30.46 -28.42
N THR A 231 10.53 -29.31 -28.41
CA THR A 231 9.95 -28.00 -28.08
C THR A 231 9.77 -27.18 -29.35
N TYR A 232 8.57 -26.70 -29.61
CA TYR A 232 8.20 -25.85 -30.74
C TYR A 232 7.87 -24.45 -30.21
N THR A 233 8.69 -23.46 -30.56
CA THR A 233 8.53 -22.05 -30.19
C THR A 233 7.98 -21.20 -31.33
N ASP A 234 8.20 -21.64 -32.58
CA ASP A 234 7.63 -21.01 -33.77
C ASP A 234 6.35 -21.74 -34.18
N LEU A 235 5.22 -21.27 -33.68
CA LEU A 235 3.92 -21.93 -33.86
C LEU A 235 3.18 -21.44 -35.10
N GLY A 236 3.87 -20.71 -36.01
CA GLY A 236 3.40 -20.25 -37.31
C GLY A 236 2.08 -19.51 -37.29
N ASN A 237 2.08 -18.25 -37.71
CA ASN A 237 0.88 -17.54 -38.07
C ASN A 237 0.05 -18.26 -39.11
#